data_bae3d8bb610a0bbb09c15936b11c890c
#
_entry.id   bae3d8bb610a0bbb09c15936b11c890c
#
_cell.length_a   1.000
_cell.length_b   1.000
_cell.length_c   1.000
_cell.angle_alpha   90.00
_cell.angle_beta   90.00
_cell.angle_gamma   90.00
#
_symmetry.space_group_name_H-M   'P 1'
#
loop_
_entity.id
_entity.type
_entity.pdbx_description
1 polymer ?
#
loop_
_entity_poly.entity_id
_entity_poly.type
_entity_poly.pdbx_seq_one_letter_code
_entity_poly.pdbx_strand_id
1 'polypeptide(L)'
;DINKAGIIGSGTMGGGIAMCFANIGIPVHIVDQDEENLKKGLAAIERNYKFMVDRGRMSAEQMEKTFGLISSGLSYEEISDVDIVIEAVYENLDLKLEIFKKLDEAVKDDAILASNTSGLDVDALADCTKRPGKVVGTHFFSPANVMRLLEVVRGEKTSNETLATIMSLGKALKKAPVVSLNAPGFIGNRMLFGYTTQANKLLLEGALPHQVDSALENFGMSMGPFRMLDLVGLDLGWRARKLSGTESPITAKINDALCDLDRYGQKNGKGFYNYVEGSRAPHPAPENEAIYEQVSKDNGFERREISDQEIIDRCILALVNEGAKILEEGVAQRSGDMDVVYINGYGFPIWRGGPMQYANMEGLDAISAKIDEFAKNDPEFWQKADLIGSLSEIKGRFGDAPAPEDRKPVSGFNKSSVAGNL
;
A
#
# COMPACT_ATOMS: atom_id res chain seq x y z
N ASP A 1 7.45 -19.24 -18.67
CA ASP A 1 8.13 -19.49 -17.39
C ASP A 1 9.15 -18.38 -17.11
N ILE A 2 9.29 -17.97 -15.85
CA ILE A 2 10.29 -17.00 -15.42
C ILE A 2 11.48 -17.74 -14.82
N ASN A 3 12.63 -17.71 -15.49
CA ASN A 3 13.85 -18.40 -15.08
C ASN A 3 14.96 -17.45 -14.62
N LYS A 4 14.89 -16.18 -15.00
CA LYS A 4 15.84 -15.13 -14.60
C LYS A 4 15.13 -13.79 -14.47
N ALA A 5 15.44 -13.02 -13.43
CA ALA A 5 14.84 -11.73 -13.14
C ALA A 5 15.88 -10.60 -13.10
N GLY A 6 15.46 -9.40 -13.50
CA GLY A 6 16.17 -8.15 -13.28
C GLY A 6 15.42 -7.26 -12.31
N ILE A 7 16.13 -6.56 -11.44
CA ILE A 7 15.57 -5.57 -10.52
C ILE A 7 16.25 -4.24 -10.73
N ILE A 8 15.48 -3.18 -10.89
CA ILE A 8 16.02 -1.83 -10.99
C ILE A 8 15.81 -1.11 -9.66
N GLY A 9 16.93 -0.72 -9.05
CA GLY A 9 16.99 -0.13 -7.72
C GLY A 9 17.36 -1.13 -6.63
N SER A 10 18.36 -0.78 -5.84
CA SER A 10 18.93 -1.60 -4.76
C SER A 10 18.45 -1.21 -3.36
N GLY A 11 17.44 -0.36 -3.28
CA GLY A 11 16.84 0.08 -2.02
C GLY A 11 16.09 -1.03 -1.29
N THR A 12 15.40 -0.66 -0.21
CA THR A 12 14.65 -1.62 0.64
C THR A 12 13.69 -2.50 -0.15
N MET A 13 12.95 -1.92 -1.10
CA MET A 13 11.99 -2.69 -1.91
C MET A 13 12.71 -3.58 -2.92
N GLY A 14 13.63 -3.03 -3.72
CA GLY A 14 14.36 -3.81 -4.71
C GLY A 14 15.15 -4.96 -4.10
N GLY A 15 15.85 -4.72 -2.99
CA GLY A 15 16.54 -5.77 -2.24
C GLY A 15 15.61 -6.86 -1.72
N GLY A 16 14.48 -6.47 -1.14
CA GLY A 16 13.47 -7.42 -0.66
C GLY A 16 12.81 -8.24 -1.77
N ILE A 17 12.56 -7.63 -2.95
CA ILE A 17 12.04 -8.33 -4.13
C ILE A 17 13.08 -9.31 -4.67
N ALA A 18 14.35 -8.90 -4.76
CA ALA A 18 15.44 -9.81 -5.18
C ALA A 18 15.54 -11.04 -4.26
N MET A 19 15.42 -10.86 -2.94
CA MET A 19 15.34 -11.97 -1.99
C MET A 19 14.17 -12.92 -2.29
N CYS A 20 13.00 -12.40 -2.70
CA CYS A 20 11.86 -13.25 -3.04
C CYS A 20 12.20 -14.22 -4.20
N PHE A 21 12.87 -13.74 -5.26
CA PHE A 21 13.29 -14.57 -6.38
C PHE A 21 14.38 -15.57 -5.97
N ALA A 22 15.43 -15.12 -5.30
CA ALA A 22 16.51 -15.98 -4.84
C ALA A 22 16.03 -17.10 -3.92
N ASN A 23 15.06 -16.82 -3.04
CA ASN A 23 14.48 -17.79 -2.10
C ASN A 23 13.74 -18.96 -2.79
N ILE A 24 13.33 -18.80 -4.04
CA ILE A 24 12.72 -19.87 -4.83
C ILE A 24 13.66 -20.43 -5.92
N GLY A 25 14.94 -20.05 -5.87
CA GLY A 25 15.97 -20.57 -6.76
C GLY A 25 16.06 -19.89 -8.12
N ILE A 26 15.41 -18.74 -8.32
CA ILE A 26 15.50 -17.96 -9.56
C ILE A 26 16.68 -16.98 -9.44
N PRO A 27 17.68 -17.04 -10.34
CA PRO A 27 18.73 -16.05 -10.43
C PRO A 27 18.18 -14.64 -10.65
N VAL A 28 18.74 -13.67 -9.96
CA VAL A 28 18.30 -12.28 -10.04
C VAL A 28 19.48 -11.33 -10.14
N HIS A 29 19.41 -10.36 -11.04
CA HIS A 29 20.41 -9.33 -11.22
C HIS A 29 19.85 -7.96 -10.83
N ILE A 30 20.50 -7.28 -9.89
CA ILE A 30 20.11 -5.94 -9.43
C ILE A 30 20.94 -4.90 -10.18
N VAL A 31 20.25 -3.95 -10.81
CA VAL A 31 20.88 -2.79 -11.44
C VAL A 31 20.56 -1.53 -10.64
N ASP A 32 21.58 -0.74 -10.34
CA ASP A 32 21.42 0.58 -9.72
C ASP A 32 22.32 1.60 -10.46
N GLN A 33 22.01 2.88 -10.34
CA GLN A 33 22.80 3.95 -10.98
C GLN A 33 24.05 4.30 -10.17
N ASP A 34 24.09 3.96 -8.90
CA ASP A 34 25.11 4.35 -7.95
C ASP A 34 25.71 3.12 -7.26
N GLU A 35 27.03 2.97 -7.41
CA GLU A 35 27.80 1.85 -6.84
C GLU A 35 27.72 1.81 -5.30
N GLU A 36 27.67 2.96 -4.65
CA GLU A 36 27.56 3.07 -3.18
C GLU A 36 26.18 2.58 -2.70
N ASN A 37 25.10 2.97 -3.41
CA ASN A 37 23.76 2.49 -3.12
C ASN A 37 23.66 0.98 -3.33
N LEU A 38 24.26 0.48 -4.40
CA LEU A 38 24.31 -0.95 -4.70
C LEU A 38 25.02 -1.74 -3.60
N LYS A 39 26.19 -1.28 -3.13
CA LYS A 39 26.92 -1.89 -2.00
C LYS A 39 26.09 -1.89 -0.71
N LYS A 40 25.40 -0.78 -0.41
CA LYS A 40 24.50 -0.68 0.77
C LYS A 40 23.31 -1.65 0.66
N GLY A 41 22.73 -1.75 -0.53
CA GLY A 41 21.61 -2.66 -0.80
C GLY A 41 22.01 -4.12 -0.62
N LEU A 42 23.12 -4.56 -1.22
CA LEU A 42 23.64 -5.91 -1.05
C LEU A 42 23.99 -6.24 0.40
N ALA A 43 24.62 -5.29 1.12
CA ALA A 43 24.91 -5.45 2.53
C ALA A 43 23.63 -5.58 3.39
N ALA A 44 22.53 -4.90 3.01
CA ALA A 44 21.24 -5.04 3.68
C ALA A 44 20.63 -6.43 3.44
N ILE A 45 20.70 -6.94 2.20
CA ILE A 45 20.26 -8.31 1.87
C ILE A 45 21.05 -9.33 2.70
N GLU A 46 22.38 -9.22 2.72
CA GLU A 46 23.23 -10.12 3.49
C GLU A 46 22.90 -10.10 4.98
N ARG A 47 22.68 -8.92 5.57
CA ARG A 47 22.25 -8.79 6.98
C ARG A 47 20.90 -9.49 7.24
N ASN A 48 19.95 -9.36 6.29
CA ASN A 48 18.66 -10.03 6.42
C ASN A 48 18.81 -11.55 6.43
N TYR A 49 19.66 -12.11 5.55
CA TYR A 49 19.94 -13.55 5.56
C TYR A 49 20.68 -14.00 6.81
N LYS A 50 21.70 -13.25 7.26
CA LYS A 50 22.41 -13.53 8.52
C LYS A 50 21.44 -13.56 9.71
N PHE A 51 20.50 -12.61 9.77
CA PHE A 51 19.46 -12.60 10.80
C PHE A 51 18.59 -13.88 10.76
N MET A 52 18.30 -14.42 9.57
CA MET A 52 17.56 -15.68 9.42
C MET A 52 18.39 -16.87 9.92
N VAL A 53 19.69 -16.88 9.65
CA VAL A 53 20.62 -17.92 10.16
C VAL A 53 20.71 -17.85 11.68
N ASP A 54 20.92 -16.68 12.25
CA ASP A 54 21.03 -16.47 13.71
C ASP A 54 19.75 -16.90 14.46
N ARG A 55 18.61 -16.83 13.79
CA ARG A 55 17.30 -17.28 14.31
C ARG A 55 17.00 -18.75 14.02
N GLY A 56 17.94 -19.48 13.42
CA GLY A 56 17.75 -20.89 13.06
C GLY A 56 16.70 -21.16 12.00
N ARG A 57 16.33 -20.13 11.20
CA ARG A 57 15.34 -20.22 10.12
C ARG A 57 15.96 -20.62 8.79
N MET A 58 17.28 -20.59 8.69
CA MET A 58 18.06 -20.91 7.50
C MET A 58 19.44 -21.43 7.94
N SER A 59 20.01 -22.41 7.24
CA SER A 59 21.40 -22.80 7.47
C SER A 59 22.37 -21.83 6.80
N ALA A 60 23.62 -21.78 7.27
CA ALA A 60 24.66 -20.98 6.63
C ALA A 60 24.90 -21.40 5.16
N GLU A 61 24.88 -22.70 4.87
CA GLU A 61 25.00 -23.25 3.52
C GLU A 61 23.85 -22.80 2.62
N GLN A 62 22.61 -22.84 3.13
CA GLN A 62 21.44 -22.32 2.39
C GLN A 62 21.55 -20.83 2.11
N MET A 63 22.04 -20.06 3.10
CA MET A 63 22.30 -18.63 2.93
C MET A 63 23.30 -18.38 1.78
N GLU A 64 24.44 -19.05 1.81
CA GLU A 64 25.49 -18.89 0.79
C GLU A 64 24.96 -19.23 -0.61
N LYS A 65 24.25 -20.37 -0.73
CA LYS A 65 23.63 -20.79 -1.99
C LYS A 65 22.58 -19.77 -2.48
N THR A 66 21.71 -19.30 -1.60
CA THR A 66 20.62 -18.39 -1.98
C THR A 66 21.15 -16.99 -2.31
N PHE A 67 22.04 -16.46 -1.48
CA PHE A 67 22.70 -15.18 -1.75
C PHE A 67 23.55 -15.21 -3.02
N GLY A 68 24.16 -16.33 -3.33
CA GLY A 68 24.91 -16.57 -4.57
C GLY A 68 24.09 -16.49 -5.87
N LEU A 69 22.74 -16.53 -5.77
CA LEU A 69 21.84 -16.30 -6.91
C LEU A 69 21.61 -14.81 -7.19
N ILE A 70 22.07 -13.91 -6.30
CA ILE A 70 21.91 -12.47 -6.44
C ILE A 70 23.21 -11.90 -6.99
N SER A 71 23.18 -11.40 -8.21
CA SER A 71 24.26 -10.64 -8.84
C SER A 71 23.85 -9.16 -8.96
N SER A 72 24.80 -8.31 -9.30
CA SER A 72 24.52 -6.87 -9.39
C SER A 72 25.47 -6.17 -10.35
N GLY A 73 25.01 -5.06 -10.90
CA GLY A 73 25.78 -4.23 -11.82
C GLY A 73 25.21 -2.82 -11.97
N LEU A 74 25.80 -2.04 -12.86
CA LEU A 74 25.45 -0.64 -13.11
C LEU A 74 24.83 -0.42 -14.49
N SER A 75 24.70 -1.47 -15.29
CA SER A 75 24.29 -1.37 -16.69
C SER A 75 23.06 -2.23 -17.00
N TYR A 76 22.16 -1.69 -17.82
CA TYR A 76 20.98 -2.42 -18.28
C TYR A 76 21.33 -3.56 -19.25
N GLU A 77 22.46 -3.51 -19.93
CA GLU A 77 22.94 -4.58 -20.81
C GLU A 77 23.16 -5.90 -20.06
N GLU A 78 23.47 -5.83 -18.76
CA GLU A 78 23.67 -7.00 -17.89
C GLU A 78 22.38 -7.80 -17.61
N ILE A 79 21.23 -7.21 -17.91
CA ILE A 79 19.89 -7.84 -17.78
C ILE A 79 19.21 -8.09 -19.14
N SER A 80 19.97 -8.07 -20.24
CA SER A 80 19.40 -8.23 -21.60
C SER A 80 18.68 -9.56 -21.83
N ASP A 81 19.02 -10.61 -21.09
CA ASP A 81 18.51 -11.98 -21.23
C ASP A 81 17.45 -12.37 -20.18
N VAL A 82 17.01 -11.45 -19.33
CA VAL A 82 16.01 -11.76 -18.28
C VAL A 82 14.60 -11.96 -18.85
N ASP A 83 13.77 -12.71 -18.12
CA ASP A 83 12.36 -12.97 -18.48
C ASP A 83 11.42 -11.90 -17.94
N ILE A 84 11.82 -11.24 -16.86
CA ILE A 84 11.09 -10.16 -16.21
C ILE A 84 12.04 -9.13 -15.62
N VAL A 85 11.66 -7.85 -15.73
CA VAL A 85 12.28 -6.78 -14.96
C VAL A 85 11.24 -6.18 -14.03
N ILE A 86 11.60 -5.98 -12.75
CA ILE A 86 10.79 -5.23 -11.79
C ILE A 86 11.52 -3.95 -11.41
N GLU A 87 10.94 -2.83 -11.80
CA GLU A 87 11.43 -1.51 -11.42
C GLU A 87 10.94 -1.15 -10.00
N ALA A 88 11.87 -0.80 -9.12
CA ALA A 88 11.64 -0.45 -7.72
C ALA A 88 12.46 0.78 -7.28
N VAL A 89 12.50 1.80 -8.13
CA VAL A 89 13.15 3.09 -7.85
C VAL A 89 12.19 4.06 -7.16
N TYR A 90 12.67 5.28 -6.92
CA TYR A 90 11.88 6.35 -6.32
C TYR A 90 10.56 6.60 -7.07
N GLU A 91 9.48 6.91 -6.30
CA GLU A 91 8.11 7.07 -6.82
C GLU A 91 7.96 8.42 -7.53
N ASN A 92 8.40 8.45 -8.79
CA ASN A 92 8.31 9.61 -9.69
C ASN A 92 8.00 9.12 -11.11
N LEU A 93 6.91 9.60 -11.70
CA LEU A 93 6.43 9.12 -12.99
C LEU A 93 7.45 9.39 -14.12
N ASP A 94 8.01 10.59 -14.19
CA ASP A 94 8.95 10.96 -15.27
C ASP A 94 10.20 10.08 -15.23
N LEU A 95 10.74 9.83 -14.03
CA LEU A 95 11.87 8.92 -13.83
C LEU A 95 11.52 7.50 -14.29
N LYS A 96 10.35 7.00 -13.92
CA LYS A 96 9.93 5.64 -14.31
C LYS A 96 9.68 5.54 -15.82
N LEU A 97 9.12 6.57 -16.46
CA LEU A 97 8.97 6.62 -17.92
C LEU A 97 10.32 6.56 -18.64
N GLU A 98 11.32 7.29 -18.14
CA GLU A 98 12.68 7.25 -18.69
C GLU A 98 13.30 5.84 -18.57
N ILE A 99 13.15 5.22 -17.40
CA ILE A 99 13.64 3.86 -17.14
C ILE A 99 12.95 2.85 -18.06
N PHE A 100 11.61 2.90 -18.18
CA PHE A 100 10.86 1.97 -19.02
C PHE A 100 11.25 2.04 -20.49
N LYS A 101 11.50 3.25 -21.03
CA LYS A 101 12.03 3.43 -22.40
C LYS A 101 13.40 2.74 -22.57
N LYS A 102 14.31 2.92 -21.60
CA LYS A 102 15.64 2.27 -21.64
C LYS A 102 15.54 0.75 -21.52
N LEU A 103 14.68 0.25 -20.64
CA LEU A 103 14.43 -1.19 -20.47
C LEU A 103 13.83 -1.82 -21.73
N ASP A 104 12.92 -1.11 -22.40
CA ASP A 104 12.28 -1.56 -23.65
C ASP A 104 13.30 -1.77 -24.78
N GLU A 105 14.44 -1.07 -24.73
CA GLU A 105 15.53 -1.22 -25.69
C GLU A 105 16.58 -2.25 -25.24
N ALA A 106 16.79 -2.39 -23.93
CA ALA A 106 17.90 -3.18 -23.39
C ALA A 106 17.59 -4.68 -23.23
N VAL A 107 16.31 -5.03 -22.95
CA VAL A 107 15.95 -6.42 -22.67
C VAL A 107 15.27 -7.09 -23.86
N LYS A 108 15.30 -8.43 -23.89
CA LYS A 108 14.67 -9.22 -24.96
C LYS A 108 13.18 -8.90 -25.15
N ASP A 109 12.67 -9.05 -26.36
CA ASP A 109 11.33 -8.61 -26.78
C ASP A 109 10.17 -9.26 -26.00
N ASP A 110 10.37 -10.49 -25.51
CA ASP A 110 9.36 -11.24 -24.77
C ASP A 110 9.41 -11.02 -23.24
N ALA A 111 10.40 -10.26 -22.74
CA ALA A 111 10.50 -9.93 -21.34
C ALA A 111 9.31 -9.08 -20.85
N ILE A 112 8.82 -9.40 -19.65
CA ILE A 112 7.81 -8.62 -18.94
C ILE A 112 8.48 -7.42 -18.25
N LEU A 113 7.92 -6.23 -18.40
CA LEU A 113 8.32 -5.03 -17.67
C LEU A 113 7.30 -4.72 -16.59
N ALA A 114 7.71 -4.80 -15.34
CA ALA A 114 6.86 -4.58 -14.19
C ALA A 114 7.33 -3.37 -13.37
N SER A 115 6.40 -2.60 -12.81
CA SER A 115 6.71 -1.53 -11.86
C SER A 115 6.19 -1.87 -10.47
N ASN A 116 7.03 -1.65 -9.46
CA ASN A 116 6.63 -1.72 -8.05
C ASN A 116 6.01 -0.40 -7.56
N THR A 117 5.41 0.38 -8.45
CA THR A 117 4.71 1.61 -8.05
C THR A 117 3.61 1.30 -7.04
N SER A 118 3.38 2.21 -6.10
CA SER A 118 2.31 2.13 -5.10
C SER A 118 1.02 2.83 -5.53
N GLY A 119 1.03 3.56 -6.66
CA GLY A 119 -0.16 4.30 -7.08
C GLY A 119 -0.02 5.11 -8.37
N LEU A 120 1.11 5.04 -9.09
CA LEU A 120 1.28 5.72 -10.36
C LEU A 120 0.58 4.97 -11.51
N ASP A 121 0.29 5.70 -12.57
CA ASP A 121 -0.41 5.21 -13.75
C ASP A 121 0.42 4.18 -14.54
N VAL A 122 0.00 2.91 -14.47
CA VAL A 122 0.63 1.80 -15.18
C VAL A 122 0.42 1.90 -16.70
N ASP A 123 -0.69 2.50 -17.14
CA ASP A 123 -0.96 2.68 -18.57
C ASP A 123 0.01 3.71 -19.19
N ALA A 124 0.37 4.76 -18.45
CA ALA A 124 1.41 5.70 -18.90
C ALA A 124 2.78 4.99 -19.09
N LEU A 125 3.12 4.03 -18.21
CA LEU A 125 4.32 3.22 -18.37
C LEU A 125 4.22 2.29 -19.58
N ALA A 126 3.07 1.69 -19.82
CA ALA A 126 2.84 0.82 -20.97
C ALA A 126 2.94 1.60 -22.30
N ASP A 127 2.38 2.79 -22.35
CA ASP A 127 2.32 3.63 -23.56
C ASP A 127 3.69 4.12 -24.01
N CYS A 128 4.68 4.19 -23.12
CA CYS A 128 6.02 4.60 -23.49
C CYS A 128 6.90 3.46 -24.05
N THR A 129 6.38 2.23 -24.14
CA THR A 129 7.10 1.03 -24.61
C THR A 129 6.53 0.52 -25.94
N LYS A 130 7.31 -0.30 -26.66
CA LYS A 130 6.89 -1.04 -27.86
C LYS A 130 6.11 -2.32 -27.53
N ARG A 131 6.05 -2.71 -26.25
CA ARG A 131 5.43 -3.93 -25.72
C ARG A 131 4.36 -3.67 -24.66
N PRO A 132 3.37 -2.81 -24.88
CA PRO A 132 2.41 -2.43 -23.84
C PRO A 132 1.64 -3.62 -23.24
N GLY A 133 1.46 -4.70 -23.99
CA GLY A 133 0.85 -5.95 -23.48
C GLY A 133 1.73 -6.72 -22.50
N LYS A 134 3.02 -6.42 -22.40
CA LYS A 134 3.98 -7.00 -21.47
C LYS A 134 4.27 -6.10 -20.26
N VAL A 135 3.56 -4.97 -20.14
CA VAL A 135 3.70 -4.05 -18.99
C VAL A 135 2.61 -4.34 -17.96
N VAL A 136 2.98 -4.34 -16.67
CA VAL A 136 2.11 -4.66 -15.55
C VAL A 136 2.61 -3.99 -14.27
N GLY A 137 1.71 -3.63 -13.34
CA GLY A 137 2.11 -3.25 -11.99
C GLY A 137 2.29 -4.48 -11.10
N THR A 138 3.32 -4.45 -10.27
CA THR A 138 3.59 -5.48 -9.25
C THR A 138 3.89 -4.79 -7.93
N HIS A 139 2.85 -4.35 -7.24
CA HIS A 139 2.96 -3.63 -5.99
C HIS A 139 3.22 -4.60 -4.84
N PHE A 140 4.50 -4.75 -4.49
CA PHE A 140 4.94 -5.46 -3.28
C PHE A 140 4.84 -4.55 -2.07
N PHE A 141 4.63 -5.14 -0.91
CA PHE A 141 4.52 -4.42 0.37
C PHE A 141 5.80 -4.53 1.19
N SER A 142 6.17 -3.45 1.88
CA SER A 142 7.40 -3.38 2.66
C SER A 142 7.28 -4.07 4.04
N PRO A 143 8.26 -4.91 4.42
CA PRO A 143 9.41 -5.42 3.67
C PRO A 143 9.00 -6.51 2.68
N ALA A 144 9.42 -6.40 1.40
CA ALA A 144 8.94 -7.29 0.35
C ALA A 144 9.23 -8.77 0.59
N ASN A 145 10.34 -9.10 1.23
CA ASN A 145 10.71 -10.47 1.57
C ASN A 145 9.86 -11.08 2.72
N VAL A 146 9.09 -10.27 3.44
CA VAL A 146 8.27 -10.69 4.58
C VAL A 146 6.78 -10.61 4.27
N MET A 147 6.33 -9.49 3.73
CA MET A 147 4.91 -9.22 3.47
C MET A 147 4.35 -10.14 2.39
N ARG A 148 3.16 -10.67 2.65
CA ARG A 148 2.55 -11.67 1.76
C ARG A 148 1.78 -11.08 0.60
N LEU A 149 1.24 -9.87 0.75
CA LEU A 149 0.44 -9.25 -0.29
C LEU A 149 1.28 -8.90 -1.52
N LEU A 150 0.70 -9.13 -2.69
CA LEU A 150 1.14 -8.63 -3.98
C LEU A 150 -0.08 -8.15 -4.76
N GLU A 151 -0.23 -6.85 -4.96
CA GLU A 151 -1.23 -6.33 -5.90
C GLU A 151 -0.67 -6.39 -7.31
N VAL A 152 -1.35 -7.13 -8.18
CA VAL A 152 -1.02 -7.23 -9.60
C VAL A 152 -1.92 -6.26 -10.35
N VAL A 153 -1.33 -5.14 -10.79
CA VAL A 153 -2.08 -4.04 -11.40
C VAL A 153 -2.15 -4.23 -12.90
N ARG A 154 -3.36 -4.51 -13.37
CA ARG A 154 -3.67 -4.68 -14.78
C ARG A 154 -3.94 -3.33 -15.42
N GLY A 155 -3.07 -2.91 -16.34
CA GLY A 155 -3.33 -1.80 -17.24
C GLY A 155 -4.28 -2.21 -18.39
N GLU A 156 -4.80 -1.22 -19.12
CA GLU A 156 -5.74 -1.42 -20.23
C GLU A 156 -5.18 -2.37 -21.30
N LYS A 157 -3.88 -2.23 -21.60
CA LYS A 157 -3.20 -3.02 -22.63
C LYS A 157 -2.51 -4.28 -22.11
N THR A 158 -2.45 -4.50 -20.80
CA THR A 158 -1.82 -5.68 -20.20
C THR A 158 -2.50 -6.96 -20.70
N SER A 159 -1.73 -7.84 -21.34
CA SER A 159 -2.27 -9.06 -21.92
C SER A 159 -2.69 -10.07 -20.85
N ASN A 160 -3.65 -10.92 -21.17
CA ASN A 160 -4.08 -12.02 -20.28
C ASN A 160 -2.91 -12.98 -19.99
N GLU A 161 -2.02 -13.21 -20.95
CA GLU A 161 -0.81 -14.03 -20.78
C GLU A 161 0.13 -13.42 -19.74
N THR A 162 0.40 -12.12 -19.83
CA THR A 162 1.23 -11.38 -18.84
C THR A 162 0.59 -11.48 -17.46
N LEU A 163 -0.71 -11.20 -17.38
CA LEU A 163 -1.44 -11.26 -16.10
C LEU A 163 -1.37 -12.67 -15.49
N ALA A 164 -1.64 -13.72 -16.27
CA ALA A 164 -1.59 -15.11 -15.79
C ALA A 164 -0.17 -15.50 -15.34
N THR A 165 0.86 -15.06 -16.07
CA THR A 165 2.26 -15.29 -15.72
C THR A 165 2.61 -14.66 -14.37
N ILE A 166 2.24 -13.39 -14.16
CA ILE A 166 2.52 -12.68 -12.90
C ILE A 166 1.73 -13.26 -11.73
N MET A 167 0.48 -13.66 -11.95
CA MET A 167 -0.32 -14.34 -10.92
C MET A 167 0.30 -15.68 -10.50
N SER A 168 0.82 -16.45 -11.46
CA SER A 168 1.53 -17.70 -11.18
C SER A 168 2.86 -17.46 -10.48
N LEU A 169 3.63 -16.46 -10.94
CA LEU A 169 4.88 -16.04 -10.30
C LEU A 169 4.63 -15.60 -8.86
N GLY A 170 3.62 -14.79 -8.61
CA GLY A 170 3.25 -14.33 -7.26
C GLY A 170 3.02 -15.51 -6.29
N LYS A 171 2.32 -16.54 -6.75
CA LYS A 171 2.13 -17.77 -5.96
C LYS A 171 3.45 -18.51 -5.72
N ALA A 172 4.31 -18.64 -6.75
CA ALA A 172 5.62 -19.26 -6.62
C ALA A 172 6.50 -18.50 -5.62
N LEU A 173 6.46 -17.16 -5.62
CA LEU A 173 7.11 -16.28 -4.65
C LEU A 173 6.48 -16.35 -3.24
N LYS A 174 5.51 -17.23 -3.00
CA LYS A 174 4.76 -17.41 -1.74
C LYS A 174 3.99 -16.16 -1.32
N LYS A 175 3.57 -15.36 -2.29
CA LYS A 175 2.68 -14.21 -2.08
C LYS A 175 1.21 -14.61 -2.17
N ALA A 176 0.36 -13.71 -1.72
CA ALA A 176 -1.08 -13.71 -1.98
C ALA A 176 -1.34 -12.67 -3.10
N PRO A 177 -1.26 -13.07 -4.38
CA PRO A 177 -1.45 -12.14 -5.48
C PRO A 177 -2.93 -11.83 -5.68
N VAL A 178 -3.26 -10.56 -5.82
CA VAL A 178 -4.61 -10.05 -6.09
C VAL A 178 -4.57 -9.13 -7.29
N VAL A 179 -5.50 -9.29 -8.23
CA VAL A 179 -5.60 -8.41 -9.40
C VAL A 179 -6.36 -7.15 -9.02
N SER A 180 -5.75 -6.01 -9.34
CA SER A 180 -6.39 -4.69 -9.33
C SER A 180 -6.38 -4.12 -10.75
N LEU A 181 -7.42 -3.40 -11.15
CA LEU A 181 -7.30 -2.53 -12.31
C LEU A 181 -6.44 -1.30 -11.97
N ASN A 182 -5.92 -0.66 -13.01
CA ASN A 182 -5.13 0.56 -12.91
C ASN A 182 -6.01 1.74 -12.51
N ALA A 183 -6.01 2.06 -11.23
CA ALA A 183 -6.75 3.16 -10.62
C ALA A 183 -5.93 3.80 -9.49
N PRO A 184 -6.12 5.09 -9.14
CA PRO A 184 -5.36 5.76 -8.10
C PRO A 184 -5.40 5.01 -6.76
N GLY A 185 -4.23 4.65 -6.23
CA GLY A 185 -4.10 3.89 -4.97
C GLY A 185 -4.50 2.41 -5.05
N PHE A 186 -4.82 1.91 -6.23
CA PHE A 186 -5.24 0.54 -6.51
C PHE A 186 -6.38 0.09 -5.58
N ILE A 187 -6.29 -1.06 -4.92
CA ILE A 187 -7.27 -1.51 -3.92
C ILE A 187 -6.84 -1.03 -2.54
N GLY A 188 -5.66 -1.41 -2.10
CA GLY A 188 -5.25 -1.31 -0.71
C GLY A 188 -5.07 0.13 -0.23
N ASN A 189 -4.28 0.92 -0.94
CA ASN A 189 -4.03 2.32 -0.56
C ASN A 189 -5.28 3.19 -0.72
N ARG A 190 -6.12 2.92 -1.71
CA ARG A 190 -7.38 3.64 -1.88
C ARG A 190 -8.32 3.46 -0.68
N MET A 191 -8.47 2.22 -0.19
CA MET A 191 -9.26 1.96 1.03
C MET A 191 -8.58 2.54 2.27
N LEU A 192 -7.24 2.44 2.37
CA LEU A 192 -6.46 2.97 3.50
C LEU A 192 -6.65 4.48 3.65
N PHE A 193 -6.76 5.21 2.55
CA PHE A 193 -6.96 6.65 2.59
C PHE A 193 -8.22 7.03 3.37
N GLY A 194 -9.35 6.36 3.14
CA GLY A 194 -10.59 6.60 3.91
C GLY A 194 -10.43 6.29 5.40
N TYR A 195 -9.79 5.18 5.72
CA TYR A 195 -9.50 4.74 7.08
C TYR A 195 -8.63 5.77 7.85
N THR A 196 -7.54 6.21 7.26
CA THR A 196 -6.64 7.20 7.89
C THR A 196 -7.27 8.59 7.95
N THR A 197 -8.09 8.95 6.97
CA THR A 197 -8.88 10.19 6.98
C THR A 197 -9.80 10.23 8.20
N GLN A 198 -10.53 9.16 8.48
CA GLN A 198 -11.41 9.11 9.65
C GLN A 198 -10.63 9.08 10.95
N ALA A 199 -9.51 8.38 11.04
CA ALA A 199 -8.64 8.41 12.20
C ALA A 199 -8.16 9.84 12.52
N ASN A 200 -7.71 10.59 11.51
CA ASN A 200 -7.28 11.98 11.69
C ASN A 200 -8.44 12.93 12.05
N LYS A 201 -9.64 12.74 11.47
CA LYS A 201 -10.83 13.51 11.86
C LYS A 201 -11.21 13.25 13.32
N LEU A 202 -11.19 12.00 13.77
CA LEU A 202 -11.41 11.63 15.17
C LEU A 202 -10.42 12.33 16.12
N LEU A 203 -9.14 12.43 15.71
CA LEU A 203 -8.13 13.13 16.48
C LEU A 203 -8.43 14.64 16.57
N LEU A 204 -8.88 15.28 15.49
CA LEU A 204 -9.33 16.67 15.48
C LEU A 204 -10.58 16.88 16.36
N GLU A 205 -11.49 15.90 16.40
CA GLU A 205 -12.73 15.96 17.16
C GLU A 205 -12.57 15.64 18.65
N GLY A 206 -11.40 15.19 19.13
CA GLY A 206 -11.14 15.03 20.55
C GLY A 206 -10.54 13.71 21.00
N ALA A 207 -10.51 12.69 20.15
CA ALA A 207 -9.78 11.45 20.46
C ALA A 207 -8.27 11.70 20.59
N LEU A 208 -7.58 10.78 21.24
CA LEU A 208 -6.10 10.76 21.31
C LEU A 208 -5.54 9.59 20.50
N PRO A 209 -4.30 9.68 19.98
CA PRO A 209 -3.72 8.61 19.16
C PRO A 209 -3.79 7.24 19.81
N HIS A 210 -3.43 7.14 21.11
CA HIS A 210 -3.44 5.87 21.83
C HIS A 210 -4.85 5.32 22.03
N GLN A 211 -5.88 6.16 22.13
CA GLN A 211 -7.28 5.74 22.21
C GLN A 211 -7.73 5.14 20.88
N VAL A 212 -7.46 5.83 19.76
CA VAL A 212 -7.82 5.34 18.43
C VAL A 212 -7.11 4.03 18.11
N ASP A 213 -5.80 4.00 18.34
CA ASP A 213 -5.01 2.80 18.09
C ASP A 213 -5.46 1.62 18.96
N SER A 214 -5.70 1.83 20.26
CA SER A 214 -6.16 0.78 21.17
C SER A 214 -7.54 0.25 20.80
N ALA A 215 -8.49 1.13 20.42
CA ALA A 215 -9.81 0.70 20.00
C ALA A 215 -9.75 -0.22 18.77
N LEU A 216 -8.93 0.13 17.78
CA LEU A 216 -8.76 -0.66 16.56
C LEU A 216 -7.92 -1.93 16.78
N GLU A 217 -6.90 -1.89 17.63
CA GLU A 217 -6.14 -3.08 18.03
C GLU A 217 -7.02 -4.05 18.83
N ASN A 218 -7.89 -3.56 19.73
CA ASN A 218 -8.88 -4.38 20.43
C ASN A 218 -9.96 -4.96 19.48
N PHE A 219 -10.30 -4.26 18.41
CA PHE A 219 -11.12 -4.81 17.32
C PHE A 219 -10.43 -5.98 16.62
N GLY A 220 -9.09 -5.99 16.62
CA GLY A 220 -8.25 -7.07 16.08
C GLY A 220 -7.26 -6.63 15.01
N MET A 221 -7.19 -5.33 14.68
CA MET A 221 -6.14 -4.82 13.77
C MET A 221 -4.76 -5.10 14.38
N SER A 222 -3.80 -5.50 13.56
CA SER A 222 -2.44 -5.82 14.03
C SER A 222 -1.69 -4.59 14.54
N MET A 223 -2.09 -3.40 14.11
CA MET A 223 -1.50 -2.12 14.48
C MET A 223 -2.53 -1.00 14.24
N GLY A 224 -2.59 -0.05 15.16
CA GLY A 224 -3.43 1.14 14.98
C GLY A 224 -2.85 2.12 13.95
N PRO A 225 -3.68 3.04 13.41
CA PRO A 225 -3.30 3.93 12.31
C PRO A 225 -2.17 4.89 12.67
N PHE A 226 -2.10 5.41 13.87
CA PHE A 226 -1.05 6.36 14.26
C PHE A 226 0.29 5.68 14.51
N ARG A 227 0.29 4.45 15.03
CA ARG A 227 1.49 3.61 15.09
C ARG A 227 1.98 3.25 13.70
N MET A 228 1.07 2.98 12.78
CA MET A 228 1.41 2.70 11.38
C MET A 228 2.03 3.92 10.70
N LEU A 229 1.45 5.10 10.89
CA LEU A 229 2.00 6.35 10.35
C LEU A 229 3.40 6.64 10.91
N ASP A 230 3.63 6.46 12.21
CA ASP A 230 4.96 6.59 12.81
C ASP A 230 5.98 5.58 12.26
N LEU A 231 5.54 4.36 11.92
CA LEU A 231 6.39 3.35 11.31
C LEU A 231 6.81 3.72 9.88
N VAL A 232 5.87 4.21 9.08
CA VAL A 232 6.10 4.64 7.68
C VAL A 232 6.95 5.91 7.64
N GLY A 233 6.72 6.81 8.55
CA GLY A 233 7.36 8.12 8.64
C GLY A 233 6.45 9.26 8.19
N LEU A 234 6.20 10.18 9.10
CA LEU A 234 5.28 11.31 8.92
C LEU A 234 5.77 12.33 7.88
N ASP A 235 7.07 12.41 7.66
CA ASP A 235 7.70 13.43 6.82
C ASP A 235 7.57 13.21 5.31
N LEU A 236 7.14 12.04 4.85
CA LEU A 236 7.03 11.76 3.42
C LEU A 236 6.05 12.72 2.73
N GLY A 237 4.80 12.73 3.16
CA GLY A 237 3.78 13.64 2.62
C GLY A 237 4.06 15.11 2.95
N TRP A 238 4.56 15.40 4.16
CA TRP A 238 4.95 16.76 4.57
C TRP A 238 6.04 17.34 3.66
N ARG A 239 7.12 16.60 3.37
CA ARG A 239 8.18 17.04 2.45
C ARG A 239 7.64 17.28 1.04
N ALA A 240 6.80 16.38 0.54
CA ALA A 240 6.19 16.54 -0.78
C ALA A 240 5.34 17.83 -0.87
N ARG A 241 4.51 18.13 0.14
CA ARG A 241 3.73 19.37 0.20
C ARG A 241 4.61 20.61 0.32
N LYS A 242 5.65 20.56 1.16
CA LYS A 242 6.62 21.68 1.28
C LYS A 242 7.32 21.98 -0.05
N LEU A 243 7.72 20.94 -0.80
CA LEU A 243 8.38 21.10 -2.09
C LEU A 243 7.45 21.64 -3.18
N SER A 244 6.20 21.16 -3.22
CA SER A 244 5.21 21.58 -4.22
C SER A 244 4.51 22.91 -3.87
N GLY A 245 4.64 23.40 -2.63
CA GLY A 245 3.88 24.54 -2.14
C GLY A 245 2.37 24.26 -2.02
N THR A 246 1.97 22.98 -1.96
CA THR A 246 0.56 22.59 -1.83
C THR A 246 0.10 22.77 -0.39
N GLU A 247 -1.11 23.31 -0.21
CA GLU A 247 -1.71 23.46 1.12
C GLU A 247 -2.02 22.09 1.73
N SER A 248 -1.80 21.98 3.03
CA SER A 248 -2.07 20.75 3.78
C SER A 248 -3.59 20.50 3.87
N PRO A 249 -4.07 19.35 3.43
CA PRO A 249 -5.46 18.98 3.65
C PRO A 249 -5.74 18.88 5.17
N ILE A 250 -6.99 19.09 5.57
CA ILE A 250 -7.37 19.11 6.99
C ILE A 250 -6.87 17.87 7.74
N THR A 251 -6.88 16.72 7.11
CA THR A 251 -6.47 15.43 7.67
C THR A 251 -4.95 15.28 7.83
N ALA A 252 -4.15 16.15 7.20
CA ALA A 252 -2.69 16.16 7.34
C ALA A 252 -2.16 17.26 8.28
N LYS A 253 -3.00 18.21 8.70
CA LYS A 253 -2.56 19.38 9.46
C LYS A 253 -1.88 19.02 10.79
N ILE A 254 -2.39 18.03 11.53
CA ILE A 254 -1.74 17.55 12.76
C ILE A 254 -0.41 16.89 12.45
N ASN A 255 -0.38 16.03 11.44
CA ASN A 255 0.85 15.38 10.98
C ASN A 255 1.93 16.42 10.60
N ASP A 256 1.53 17.44 9.85
CA ASP A 256 2.45 18.49 9.41
C ASP A 256 2.94 19.35 10.59
N ALA A 257 2.06 19.66 11.55
CA ALA A 257 2.44 20.36 12.76
C ALA A 257 3.45 19.56 13.62
N LEU A 258 3.31 18.22 13.67
CA LEU A 258 4.30 17.36 14.31
C LEU A 258 5.64 17.38 13.55
N CYS A 259 5.58 17.31 12.21
CA CYS A 259 6.80 17.39 11.39
C CYS A 259 7.53 18.71 11.49
N ASP A 260 6.82 19.84 11.63
CA ASP A 260 7.42 21.17 11.87
C ASP A 260 8.18 21.23 13.21
N LEU A 261 7.95 20.27 14.11
CA LEU A 261 8.68 20.08 15.37
C LEU A 261 9.67 18.91 15.33
N ASP A 262 10.11 18.51 14.14
CA ASP A 262 11.02 17.38 13.92
C ASP A 262 10.52 16.05 14.51
N ARG A 263 9.21 15.80 14.50
CA ARG A 263 8.59 14.57 14.92
C ARG A 263 8.20 13.74 13.70
N TYR A 264 9.11 12.85 13.26
CA TYR A 264 8.97 12.11 11.99
C TYR A 264 8.55 10.65 12.17
N GLY A 265 8.33 10.19 13.40
CA GLY A 265 7.96 8.82 13.73
C GLY A 265 9.12 8.01 14.28
N GLN A 266 9.07 6.68 14.11
CA GLN A 266 10.06 5.76 14.67
C GLN A 266 11.49 6.05 14.22
N LYS A 267 11.70 6.54 13.01
CA LYS A 267 13.02 6.78 12.43
C LYS A 267 13.87 7.81 13.16
N ASN A 268 13.26 8.74 13.89
CA ASN A 268 13.97 9.71 14.72
C ASN A 268 13.51 9.69 16.18
N GLY A 269 12.77 8.65 16.59
CA GLY A 269 12.39 8.38 17.97
C GLY A 269 11.16 9.15 18.46
N LYS A 270 10.52 9.96 17.64
CA LYS A 270 9.36 10.76 18.04
C LYS A 270 8.43 11.07 16.85
N GLY A 271 7.16 10.83 17.04
CA GLY A 271 6.07 11.07 16.10
C GLY A 271 4.79 11.38 16.87
N PHE A 272 3.70 10.70 16.56
CA PHE A 272 2.52 10.65 17.41
C PHE A 272 2.84 10.08 18.79
N TYR A 273 3.80 9.17 18.84
CA TYR A 273 4.35 8.55 20.04
C TYR A 273 5.83 8.91 20.23
N ASN A 274 6.33 8.61 21.41
CA ASN A 274 7.76 8.62 21.69
C ASN A 274 8.31 7.16 21.66
N TYR A 275 9.54 7.00 21.19
CA TYR A 275 10.23 5.71 21.08
C TYR A 275 11.59 5.78 21.75
N VAL A 276 11.94 4.72 22.47
CA VAL A 276 13.26 4.56 23.07
C VAL A 276 14.19 3.93 22.03
N GLU A 277 15.43 4.36 21.97
CA GLU A 277 16.43 3.81 21.06
C GLU A 277 16.53 2.28 21.19
N GLY A 278 16.51 1.59 20.05
CA GLY A 278 16.51 0.13 19.98
C GLY A 278 15.16 -0.56 20.27
N SER A 279 14.11 0.20 20.61
CA SER A 279 12.76 -0.33 20.84
C SER A 279 11.76 0.23 19.82
N ARG A 280 10.81 -0.61 19.38
CA ARG A 280 9.65 -0.19 18.57
C ARG A 280 8.37 0.00 19.40
N ALA A 281 8.48 -0.13 20.73
CA ALA A 281 7.34 0.05 21.61
C ALA A 281 6.93 1.54 21.64
N PRO A 282 5.67 1.87 21.35
CA PRO A 282 5.19 3.24 21.43
C PRO A 282 4.97 3.65 22.89
N HIS A 283 5.37 4.86 23.22
CA HIS A 283 5.07 5.49 24.50
C HIS A 283 4.21 6.73 24.25
N PRO A 284 3.14 6.97 25.02
CA PRO A 284 2.33 8.18 24.89
C PRO A 284 3.19 9.43 24.88
N ALA A 285 2.79 10.43 24.10
CA ALA A 285 3.44 11.72 23.96
C ALA A 285 2.48 12.85 24.40
N PRO A 286 2.23 13.03 25.71
CA PRO A 286 1.28 14.02 26.21
C PRO A 286 1.65 15.46 25.82
N GLU A 287 2.91 15.72 25.55
CA GLU A 287 3.39 17.01 25.03
C GLU A 287 2.77 17.38 23.67
N ASN A 288 2.24 16.41 22.92
CA ASN A 288 1.58 16.67 21.63
C ASN A 288 0.12 17.13 21.79
N GLU A 289 -0.50 16.95 22.96
CA GLU A 289 -1.94 17.24 23.14
C GLU A 289 -2.27 18.71 22.87
N ALA A 290 -1.40 19.63 23.31
CA ALA A 290 -1.56 21.05 23.02
C ALA A 290 -1.54 21.35 21.51
N ILE A 291 -0.81 20.57 20.71
CA ILE A 291 -0.77 20.70 19.26
C ILE A 291 -2.10 20.26 18.68
N TYR A 292 -2.64 19.12 19.12
CA TYR A 292 -3.93 18.62 18.68
C TYR A 292 -5.05 19.61 18.97
N GLU A 293 -5.08 20.16 20.19
CA GLU A 293 -6.04 21.19 20.61
C GLU A 293 -5.95 22.46 19.75
N GLN A 294 -4.73 22.94 19.50
CA GLN A 294 -4.53 24.15 18.71
C GLN A 294 -4.96 23.94 17.26
N VAL A 295 -4.56 22.84 16.63
CA VAL A 295 -4.96 22.52 15.23
C VAL A 295 -6.47 22.34 15.13
N SER A 296 -7.10 21.70 16.11
CA SER A 296 -8.57 21.54 16.16
C SER A 296 -9.25 22.91 16.20
N LYS A 297 -8.83 23.78 17.12
CA LYS A 297 -9.36 25.12 17.29
C LYS A 297 -9.22 25.99 16.04
N ASP A 298 -8.01 25.98 15.44
CA ASP A 298 -7.69 26.79 14.25
C ASP A 298 -8.51 26.36 13.02
N ASN A 299 -9.05 25.14 13.04
CA ASN A 299 -9.84 24.59 11.94
C ASN A 299 -11.33 24.41 12.31
N GLY A 300 -11.79 24.99 13.43
CA GLY A 300 -13.19 25.07 13.80
C GLY A 300 -13.79 23.76 14.34
N PHE A 301 -12.96 22.82 14.82
CA PHE A 301 -13.42 21.59 15.46
C PHE A 301 -13.65 21.82 16.94
N GLU A 302 -14.83 21.45 17.41
CA GLU A 302 -15.13 21.32 18.86
C GLU A 302 -14.69 19.93 19.31
N ARG A 303 -13.80 19.88 20.32
CA ARG A 303 -13.32 18.63 20.88
C ARG A 303 -14.36 18.07 21.86
N ARG A 304 -14.64 16.78 21.75
CA ARG A 304 -15.61 16.04 22.55
C ARG A 304 -15.07 14.68 22.96
N GLU A 305 -15.73 14.03 23.89
CA GLU A 305 -15.50 12.61 24.16
C GLU A 305 -16.00 11.76 23.00
N ILE A 306 -15.19 10.78 22.61
CA ILE A 306 -15.49 9.84 21.53
C ILE A 306 -15.38 8.43 22.09
N SER A 307 -16.39 7.60 21.84
CA SER A 307 -16.38 6.21 22.31
C SER A 307 -15.52 5.32 21.41
N ASP A 308 -14.99 4.24 21.95
CA ASP A 308 -14.24 3.23 21.19
C ASP A 308 -15.11 2.63 20.06
N GLN A 309 -16.41 2.47 20.30
CA GLN A 309 -17.32 1.97 19.27
C GLN A 309 -17.46 2.94 18.08
N GLU A 310 -17.52 4.26 18.33
CA GLU A 310 -17.54 5.26 17.25
C GLU A 310 -16.23 5.24 16.47
N ILE A 311 -15.09 5.08 17.14
CA ILE A 311 -13.78 4.95 16.50
C ILE A 311 -13.77 3.75 15.55
N ILE A 312 -14.17 2.58 16.04
CA ILE A 312 -14.23 1.35 15.26
C ILE A 312 -15.19 1.52 14.07
N ASP A 313 -16.40 1.98 14.32
CA ASP A 313 -17.41 2.13 13.27
C ASP A 313 -16.92 3.08 12.17
N ARG A 314 -16.42 4.25 12.52
CA ARG A 314 -15.96 5.24 11.54
C ARG A 314 -14.76 4.75 10.73
N CYS A 315 -13.77 4.16 11.36
CA CYS A 315 -12.59 3.69 10.66
C CYS A 315 -12.88 2.45 9.80
N ILE A 316 -13.59 1.47 10.34
CA ILE A 316 -13.87 0.21 9.61
C ILE A 316 -14.91 0.43 8.51
N LEU A 317 -15.97 1.23 8.76
CA LEU A 317 -16.95 1.51 7.71
C LEU A 317 -16.40 2.38 6.58
N ALA A 318 -15.36 3.19 6.83
CA ALA A 318 -14.64 3.86 5.76
C ALA A 318 -13.95 2.86 4.81
N LEU A 319 -13.35 1.79 5.36
CA LEU A 319 -12.82 0.70 4.52
C LEU A 319 -13.91 0.01 3.71
N VAL A 320 -15.03 -0.31 4.36
CA VAL A 320 -16.16 -1.02 3.73
C VAL A 320 -16.78 -0.19 2.63
N ASN A 321 -17.04 1.08 2.88
CA ASN A 321 -17.65 1.98 1.90
C ASN A 321 -16.77 2.18 0.67
N GLU A 322 -15.48 2.39 0.87
CA GLU A 322 -14.55 2.53 -0.25
C GLU A 322 -14.35 1.20 -0.98
N GLY A 323 -14.30 0.06 -0.27
CA GLY A 323 -14.28 -1.27 -0.87
C GLY A 323 -15.51 -1.54 -1.75
N ALA A 324 -16.69 -1.08 -1.33
CA ALA A 324 -17.90 -1.19 -2.13
C ALA A 324 -17.81 -0.36 -3.43
N LYS A 325 -17.27 0.86 -3.38
CA LYS A 325 -17.03 1.69 -4.59
C LYS A 325 -16.01 1.04 -5.52
N ILE A 326 -14.92 0.49 -4.98
CA ILE A 326 -13.91 -0.28 -5.73
C ILE A 326 -14.57 -1.46 -6.47
N LEU A 327 -15.52 -2.14 -5.82
CA LEU A 327 -16.26 -3.25 -6.41
C LEU A 327 -17.23 -2.78 -7.48
N GLU A 328 -17.97 -1.68 -7.25
CA GLU A 328 -18.86 -1.04 -8.24
C GLU A 328 -18.13 -0.63 -9.52
N GLU A 329 -16.97 -0.05 -9.35
CA GLU A 329 -16.13 0.44 -10.45
C GLU A 329 -15.37 -0.69 -11.17
N GLY A 330 -15.40 -1.92 -10.64
CA GLY A 330 -14.71 -3.06 -11.19
C GLY A 330 -13.18 -3.03 -11.01
N VAL A 331 -12.65 -2.14 -10.17
CA VAL A 331 -11.21 -2.10 -9.83
C VAL A 331 -10.78 -3.40 -9.19
N ALA A 332 -11.60 -3.96 -8.31
CA ALA A 332 -11.51 -5.35 -7.85
C ALA A 332 -12.62 -6.19 -8.50
N GLN A 333 -12.32 -7.43 -8.81
CA GLN A 333 -13.29 -8.33 -9.45
C GLN A 333 -14.30 -8.89 -8.45
N ARG A 334 -13.87 -9.18 -7.23
CA ARG A 334 -14.66 -9.82 -6.17
C ARG A 334 -14.47 -9.11 -4.85
N SER A 335 -15.48 -9.13 -3.99
CA SER A 335 -15.38 -8.59 -2.62
C SER A 335 -14.25 -9.26 -1.82
N GLY A 336 -14.07 -10.57 -1.98
CA GLY A 336 -12.97 -11.31 -1.34
C GLY A 336 -11.57 -10.86 -1.76
N ASP A 337 -11.41 -10.17 -2.87
CA ASP A 337 -10.12 -9.61 -3.28
C ASP A 337 -9.67 -8.51 -2.29
N MET A 338 -10.58 -7.62 -1.86
CA MET A 338 -10.32 -6.64 -0.80
C MET A 338 -10.02 -7.30 0.54
N ASP A 339 -10.72 -8.38 0.87
CA ASP A 339 -10.49 -9.14 2.10
C ASP A 339 -9.07 -9.74 2.11
N VAL A 340 -8.64 -10.33 1.00
CA VAL A 340 -7.26 -10.86 0.85
C VAL A 340 -6.22 -9.75 0.97
N VAL A 341 -6.45 -8.60 0.34
CA VAL A 341 -5.58 -7.42 0.42
C VAL A 341 -5.40 -6.98 1.88
N TYR A 342 -6.49 -6.83 2.61
CA TYR A 342 -6.45 -6.30 3.97
C TYR A 342 -5.88 -7.28 4.99
N ILE A 343 -6.16 -8.57 4.85
CA ILE A 343 -5.59 -9.61 5.72
C ILE A 343 -4.08 -9.76 5.51
N ASN A 344 -3.62 -9.72 4.25
CA ASN A 344 -2.22 -10.01 3.93
C ASN A 344 -1.30 -8.79 3.86
N GLY A 345 -1.85 -7.57 3.74
CA GLY A 345 -1.08 -6.35 3.58
C GLY A 345 -1.29 -5.30 4.68
N TYR A 346 -2.47 -5.25 5.29
CA TYR A 346 -2.85 -4.15 6.18
C TYR A 346 -3.21 -4.60 7.61
N GLY A 347 -3.01 -5.88 7.91
CA GLY A 347 -3.17 -6.39 9.28
C GLY A 347 -4.61 -6.46 9.77
N PHE A 348 -5.58 -6.55 8.88
CA PHE A 348 -6.97 -6.81 9.26
C PHE A 348 -7.09 -8.21 9.89
N PRO A 349 -7.88 -8.38 10.97
CA PRO A 349 -7.96 -9.66 11.67
C PRO A 349 -8.53 -10.78 10.80
N ILE A 350 -7.74 -11.81 10.58
CA ILE A 350 -8.09 -12.96 9.73
C ILE A 350 -9.37 -13.67 10.19
N TRP A 351 -9.62 -13.72 11.50
CA TRP A 351 -10.80 -14.36 12.07
C TRP A 351 -12.11 -13.61 11.81
N ARG A 352 -12.04 -12.35 11.36
CA ARG A 352 -13.17 -11.57 10.86
C ARG A 352 -13.37 -11.71 9.34
N GLY A 353 -12.45 -12.36 8.64
CA GLY A 353 -12.55 -12.67 7.21
C GLY A 353 -12.22 -11.52 6.25
N GLY A 354 -11.84 -10.36 6.76
CA GLY A 354 -11.60 -9.14 5.99
C GLY A 354 -12.72 -8.10 6.08
N PRO A 355 -12.53 -6.88 5.57
CA PRO A 355 -13.49 -5.78 5.74
C PRO A 355 -14.84 -6.04 5.07
N MET A 356 -14.86 -6.63 3.87
CA MET A 356 -16.10 -6.89 3.14
C MET A 356 -16.86 -8.08 3.75
N GLN A 357 -16.16 -9.13 4.16
CA GLN A 357 -16.76 -10.25 4.89
C GLN A 357 -17.29 -9.80 6.26
N TYR A 358 -16.57 -8.95 6.97
CA TYR A 358 -17.03 -8.35 8.21
C TYR A 358 -18.38 -7.63 8.01
N ALA A 359 -18.48 -6.79 6.97
CA ALA A 359 -19.71 -6.09 6.67
C ALA A 359 -20.85 -7.04 6.29
N ASN A 360 -20.57 -8.13 5.57
CA ASN A 360 -21.56 -9.17 5.30
C ASN A 360 -22.10 -9.85 6.58
N MET A 361 -21.25 -9.98 7.60
CA MET A 361 -21.63 -10.59 8.90
C MET A 361 -22.45 -9.64 9.76
N GLU A 362 -22.13 -8.34 9.74
CA GLU A 362 -22.88 -7.30 10.45
C GLU A 362 -24.25 -7.00 9.80
N GLY A 363 -24.39 -7.28 8.50
CA GLY A 363 -25.56 -6.97 7.70
C GLY A 363 -25.46 -5.62 6.99
N LEU A 364 -25.63 -5.62 5.66
CA LEU A 364 -25.49 -4.40 4.85
C LEU A 364 -26.56 -3.35 5.12
N ASP A 365 -27.72 -3.73 5.64
CA ASP A 365 -28.76 -2.82 6.10
C ASP A 365 -28.32 -2.03 7.34
N ALA A 366 -27.70 -2.68 8.32
CA ALA A 366 -27.13 -2.01 9.49
C ALA A 366 -25.95 -1.10 9.10
N ILE A 367 -25.07 -1.57 8.21
CA ILE A 367 -23.94 -0.78 7.67
C ILE A 367 -24.45 0.46 6.93
N SER A 368 -25.45 0.30 6.05
CA SER A 368 -26.08 1.39 5.32
C SER A 368 -26.64 2.47 6.25
N ALA A 369 -27.39 2.05 7.29
CA ALA A 369 -27.96 2.97 8.26
C ALA A 369 -26.89 3.77 9.03
N LYS A 370 -25.81 3.13 9.46
CA LYS A 370 -24.68 3.81 10.13
C LYS A 370 -23.98 4.82 9.22
N ILE A 371 -23.74 4.48 7.96
CA ILE A 371 -23.16 5.42 6.99
C ILE A 371 -24.06 6.63 6.80
N ASP A 372 -25.40 6.43 6.69
CA ASP A 372 -26.36 7.53 6.59
C ASP A 372 -26.39 8.43 7.85
N GLU A 373 -26.16 7.85 9.02
CA GLU A 373 -26.02 8.62 10.26
C GLU A 373 -24.76 9.49 10.25
N PHE A 374 -23.62 8.94 9.89
CA PHE A 374 -22.36 9.69 9.77
C PHE A 374 -22.42 10.78 8.69
N ALA A 375 -23.12 10.53 7.59
CA ALA A 375 -23.32 11.49 6.51
C ALA A 375 -24.09 12.77 6.95
N LYS A 376 -24.85 12.72 8.03
CA LYS A 376 -25.53 13.93 8.57
C LYS A 376 -24.55 14.98 9.05
N ASN A 377 -23.40 14.55 9.59
CA ASN A 377 -22.37 15.42 10.15
C ASN A 377 -21.20 15.67 9.19
N ASP A 378 -20.97 14.76 8.24
CA ASP A 378 -19.84 14.83 7.28
C ASP A 378 -20.28 14.28 5.91
N PRO A 379 -21.20 14.97 5.22
CA PRO A 379 -21.76 14.49 3.95
C PRO A 379 -20.75 14.48 2.80
N GLU A 380 -19.66 15.26 2.89
CA GLU A 380 -18.61 15.27 1.87
C GLU A 380 -17.80 13.98 1.89
N PHE A 381 -17.49 13.46 3.06
CA PHE A 381 -16.76 12.20 3.20
C PHE A 381 -17.69 10.98 3.04
N TRP A 382 -18.82 10.97 3.75
CA TRP A 382 -19.70 9.82 3.82
C TRP A 382 -20.70 9.74 2.64
N GLN A 383 -20.13 9.75 1.42
CA GLN A 383 -20.89 9.41 0.22
C GLN A 383 -21.02 7.89 0.14
N LYS A 384 -22.20 7.37 0.50
CA LYS A 384 -22.47 5.94 0.49
C LYS A 384 -22.35 5.36 -0.92
N ALA A 385 -21.67 4.22 -1.06
CA ALA A 385 -21.63 3.44 -2.28
C ALA A 385 -23.06 3.00 -2.69
N ASP A 386 -23.41 3.15 -3.97
CA ASP A 386 -24.72 2.74 -4.50
C ASP A 386 -24.95 1.23 -4.26
N LEU A 387 -23.88 0.43 -4.35
CA LEU A 387 -23.92 -1.01 -4.11
C LEU A 387 -24.35 -1.35 -2.67
N ILE A 388 -23.89 -0.60 -1.66
CA ILE A 388 -24.36 -0.81 -0.28
C ILE A 388 -25.86 -0.53 -0.18
N GLY A 389 -26.33 0.54 -0.80
CA GLY A 389 -27.75 0.87 -0.82
C GLY A 389 -28.60 -0.22 -1.45
N SER A 390 -28.27 -0.61 -2.68
CA SER A 390 -29.00 -1.62 -3.45
C SER A 390 -29.01 -3.01 -2.80
N LEU A 391 -27.85 -3.46 -2.28
CA LEU A 391 -27.77 -4.74 -1.57
C LEU A 391 -28.50 -4.72 -0.21
N SER A 392 -28.50 -3.57 0.47
CA SER A 392 -29.24 -3.39 1.72
C SER A 392 -30.74 -3.61 1.52
N GLU A 393 -31.33 -3.07 0.45
CA GLU A 393 -32.76 -3.20 0.13
C GLU A 393 -33.22 -4.66 -0.05
N ILE A 394 -32.36 -5.50 -0.61
CA ILE A 394 -32.65 -6.93 -0.84
C ILE A 394 -32.12 -7.85 0.26
N LYS A 395 -31.54 -7.30 1.34
CA LYS A 395 -30.82 -8.03 2.39
C LYS A 395 -29.73 -8.96 1.81
N GLY A 396 -29.09 -8.50 0.74
CA GLY A 396 -28.02 -9.18 0.03
C GLY A 396 -26.65 -9.06 0.71
N ARG A 397 -25.65 -9.67 0.08
CA ARG A 397 -24.24 -9.64 0.48
C ARG A 397 -23.40 -9.13 -0.67
N PHE A 398 -22.16 -8.74 -0.42
CA PHE A 398 -21.26 -8.32 -1.51
C PHE A 398 -20.99 -9.41 -2.56
N GLY A 399 -21.19 -10.68 -2.22
CA GLY A 399 -21.16 -11.77 -3.20
C GLY A 399 -22.31 -11.74 -4.22
N ASP A 400 -23.40 -11.01 -3.93
CA ASP A 400 -24.53 -10.82 -4.81
C ASP A 400 -24.37 -9.59 -5.73
N ALA A 401 -23.21 -8.92 -5.68
CA ALA A 401 -22.91 -7.79 -6.56
C ALA A 401 -23.00 -8.23 -8.05
N PRO A 402 -23.38 -7.30 -8.97
CA PRO A 402 -23.40 -7.58 -10.40
C PRO A 402 -22.09 -8.16 -10.90
N ALA A 403 -22.15 -8.97 -11.95
CA ALA A 403 -20.95 -9.52 -12.62
C ALA A 403 -20.03 -8.36 -13.09
N PRO A 404 -18.71 -8.58 -13.15
CA PRO A 404 -17.76 -7.51 -13.52
C PRO A 404 -18.08 -6.81 -14.83
N GLU A 405 -18.60 -7.53 -15.82
CA GLU A 405 -19.03 -7.01 -17.12
C GLU A 405 -20.24 -6.09 -17.07
N ASP A 406 -21.06 -6.18 -16.03
CA ASP A 406 -22.26 -5.36 -15.81
C ASP A 406 -22.01 -4.14 -14.92
N ARG A 407 -20.76 -3.94 -14.46
CA ARG A 407 -20.39 -2.84 -13.57
C ARG A 407 -20.05 -1.56 -14.35
N LYS A 408 -20.17 -0.42 -13.68
CA LYS A 408 -19.75 0.86 -14.26
C LYS A 408 -18.25 0.81 -14.58
N PRO A 409 -17.82 1.14 -15.80
CA PRO A 409 -16.40 1.15 -16.12
C PRO A 409 -15.65 2.17 -15.27
N VAL A 410 -14.43 1.84 -14.88
CA VAL A 410 -13.52 2.78 -14.22
C VAL A 410 -13.32 3.99 -15.14
N SER A 411 -13.65 5.18 -14.68
CA SER A 411 -13.12 6.39 -15.28
C SER A 411 -11.62 6.42 -14.99
N GLY A 412 -10.81 6.16 -16.01
CA GLY A 412 -9.36 6.02 -15.89
C GLY A 412 -8.69 7.13 -15.06
N PHE A 413 -7.40 7.01 -14.82
CA PHE A 413 -6.58 7.99 -14.09
C PHE A 413 -6.92 9.44 -14.52
N ASN A 414 -7.76 10.10 -13.75
CA ASN A 414 -8.06 11.50 -13.97
C ASN A 414 -6.85 12.31 -13.50
N LYS A 415 -6.11 12.93 -14.42
CA LYS A 415 -4.85 13.65 -14.15
C LYS A 415 -4.92 14.71 -13.04
N SER A 416 -6.13 15.08 -12.61
CA SER A 416 -6.36 16.04 -11.53
C SER A 416 -6.40 15.46 -10.11
N SER A 417 -6.52 14.15 -9.93
CA SER A 417 -6.68 13.52 -8.61
C SER A 417 -5.38 13.01 -7.98
N VAL A 418 -4.28 12.94 -8.72
CA VAL A 418 -3.04 12.31 -8.27
C VAL A 418 -2.09 13.28 -7.55
N ALA A 419 -2.26 14.58 -7.70
CA ALA A 419 -1.30 15.57 -7.21
C ALA A 419 -1.41 15.93 -5.70
N GLY A 420 -2.36 15.38 -4.96
CA GLY A 420 -2.65 15.84 -3.60
C GLY A 420 -2.61 14.80 -2.47
N ASN A 421 -2.50 13.50 -2.76
CA ASN A 421 -2.85 12.47 -1.77
C ASN A 421 -1.83 11.31 -1.60
N LEU A 422 -0.56 11.49 -2.01
CA LEU A 422 0.51 10.54 -1.69
C LEU A 422 1.52 11.17 -0.75
#